data_6aa859384774a9b45b71ba3c7071f8ea
#
_entry.id   6aa859384774a9b45b71ba3c7071f8ea
#
_cell.length_a   1.000
_cell.length_b   1.000
_cell.length_c   1.000
_cell.angle_alpha   90.00
_cell.angle_beta   90.00
_cell.angle_gamma   90.00
#
_symmetry.space_group_name_H-M   'P 1'
#
loop_
_entity.id
_entity.type
_entity.pdbx_description
1 polymer ?
#
loop_
_entity_poly.entity_id
_entity_poly.type
_entity_poly.pdbx_seq_one_letter_code
_entity_poly.pdbx_strand_id
1 'polypeptide(L)'
;MPLDGLFVHSLAKELNEQLAGGRITKIHQPYPNEIVMVVRNNSQNYPVLLSANPAYARAQVTRIPYQNPATPPNFAMFLRRNLEGARLSSVSQVENDRILHFSISTHDELGDDQTLILTLEMMGRHSNLFLVREKDQRILELIKHVPADQNRVRSLIPGAVYTLPPAQNMTNPFGHDLTALAKILLDMDKADWPKAIQQTYQGFASLSAKNLAKHLETGADAMQTAKDWLAHFDSPQPTLYQIDKKFTFAAFNWDSEQAGQPYDTLGDLLDAYFQGQAEADRVNQQAGTLVRLVKNELKKNQTKEKKLQQTLTDSQNAETYKVKGDLLITYPHLVHKGMHSVEIENYYDNNQLLTIDLDPRFDGLQNANRYFRKYRKLRSAKDYVLEQLKTTDTEIDYFNQIANQLAVASPKDVADIKVELIEQGYLREKVKIKTKGKQTKKPKHVLSAPDQFTASDGTLIEIGKNNLQNDKLSLKKANRQNIWMHVQKLPGSHVIVHSDNPSQETIEEAAKLAAYFSKARDSANVPVDYLPAGKLRKPNGAKPGYVIFEGQSTTYVTPDPLLVQKLKHS
;
A
#
# COMPACT_ATOMS: atom_id res chain seq x y z
N MET A 1 -14.43 -12.11 -12.45
CA MET A 1 -14.55 -11.51 -11.12
C MET A 1 -15.77 -12.13 -10.47
N PRO A 2 -15.74 -12.48 -9.19
CA PRO A 2 -16.91 -13.04 -8.50
C PRO A 2 -18.04 -12.00 -8.31
N LEU A 3 -17.73 -10.70 -8.36
CA LEU A 3 -18.72 -9.62 -8.33
C LEU A 3 -19.18 -9.33 -9.76
N ASP A 4 -20.17 -10.11 -10.21
CA ASP A 4 -20.84 -9.98 -11.51
C ASP A 4 -22.23 -9.34 -11.39
N GLY A 5 -22.97 -9.22 -12.49
CA GLY A 5 -24.29 -8.62 -12.48
C GLY A 5 -25.30 -9.36 -11.64
N LEU A 6 -25.20 -10.69 -11.57
CA LEU A 6 -26.08 -11.54 -10.74
C LEU A 6 -25.83 -11.29 -9.24
N PHE A 7 -24.55 -11.20 -8.84
CA PHE A 7 -24.22 -10.85 -7.45
C PHE A 7 -24.69 -9.43 -7.10
N VAL A 8 -24.56 -8.49 -8.06
CA VAL A 8 -25.05 -7.11 -7.87
C VAL A 8 -26.57 -7.05 -7.76
N HIS A 9 -27.30 -7.96 -8.39
CA HIS A 9 -28.75 -8.09 -8.21
C HIS A 9 -29.11 -8.37 -6.73
N SER A 10 -28.52 -9.41 -6.15
CA SER A 10 -28.70 -9.72 -4.72
C SER A 10 -28.28 -8.56 -3.82
N LEU A 11 -27.16 -7.92 -4.15
CA LEU A 11 -26.62 -6.82 -3.39
C LEU A 11 -27.52 -5.57 -3.44
N ALA A 12 -28.09 -5.25 -4.60
CA ALA A 12 -29.04 -4.14 -4.74
C ALA A 12 -30.28 -4.35 -3.86
N LYS A 13 -30.78 -5.59 -3.81
CA LYS A 13 -31.93 -5.96 -2.98
C LYS A 13 -31.60 -5.82 -1.48
N GLU A 14 -30.48 -6.38 -1.01
CA GLU A 14 -30.02 -6.26 0.38
C GLU A 14 -29.84 -4.78 0.78
N LEU A 15 -29.18 -3.98 -0.06
CA LEU A 15 -28.96 -2.56 0.22
C LEU A 15 -30.29 -1.79 0.22
N ASN A 16 -31.22 -2.11 -0.68
CA ASN A 16 -32.52 -1.44 -0.69
C ASN A 16 -33.34 -1.76 0.56
N GLU A 17 -33.39 -3.03 0.99
CA GLU A 17 -34.09 -3.46 2.20
C GLU A 17 -33.54 -2.79 3.47
N GLN A 18 -32.21 -2.65 3.58
CA GLN A 18 -31.57 -2.05 4.75
C GLN A 18 -31.63 -0.52 4.76
N LEU A 19 -31.58 0.13 3.59
CA LEU A 19 -31.29 1.56 3.51
C LEU A 19 -32.46 2.42 3.04
N ALA A 20 -33.44 1.85 2.29
CA ALA A 20 -34.55 2.63 1.73
C ALA A 20 -35.38 3.30 2.84
N GLY A 21 -35.71 4.57 2.61
CA GLY A 21 -36.40 5.40 3.59
C GLY A 21 -35.48 6.04 4.64
N GLY A 22 -34.23 5.62 4.73
CA GLY A 22 -33.27 6.13 5.69
C GLY A 22 -32.75 7.53 5.37
N ARG A 23 -32.20 8.21 6.39
CA ARG A 23 -31.61 9.55 6.28
C ARG A 23 -30.09 9.48 6.20
N ILE A 24 -29.51 10.17 5.23
CA ILE A 24 -28.06 10.31 5.10
C ILE A 24 -27.55 11.28 6.19
N THR A 25 -26.73 10.79 7.11
CA THR A 25 -26.28 11.57 8.27
C THR A 25 -24.85 12.08 8.15
N LYS A 26 -23.96 11.29 7.52
CA LYS A 26 -22.55 11.65 7.35
C LYS A 26 -22.00 11.09 6.04
N ILE A 27 -21.11 11.85 5.41
CA ILE A 27 -20.40 11.39 4.21
C ILE A 27 -18.91 11.65 4.42
N HIS A 28 -18.10 10.60 4.17
CA HIS A 28 -16.67 10.63 4.29
C HIS A 28 -16.02 10.10 3.00
N GLN A 29 -14.83 10.60 2.68
CA GLN A 29 -13.97 10.06 1.62
C GLN A 29 -12.62 9.69 2.23
N PRO A 30 -12.51 8.49 2.80
CA PRO A 30 -11.26 8.06 3.45
C PRO A 30 -10.13 7.89 2.44
N TYR A 31 -10.44 7.47 1.21
CA TYR A 31 -9.48 7.21 0.13
C TYR A 31 -9.91 7.86 -1.18
N PRO A 32 -8.98 8.10 -2.14
CA PRO A 32 -9.29 8.85 -3.37
C PRO A 32 -10.49 8.34 -4.17
N ASN A 33 -10.71 7.02 -4.17
CA ASN A 33 -11.76 6.37 -4.97
C ASN A 33 -12.86 5.72 -4.11
N GLU A 34 -12.99 6.08 -2.83
CA GLU A 34 -13.93 5.44 -1.91
C GLU A 34 -14.70 6.48 -1.09
N ILE A 35 -16.01 6.32 -1.06
CA ILE A 35 -16.93 7.09 -0.20
C ILE A 35 -17.51 6.15 0.85
N VAL A 36 -17.62 6.63 2.07
CA VAL A 36 -18.41 6.00 3.14
C VAL A 36 -19.55 6.95 3.49
N MET A 37 -20.76 6.54 3.18
CA MET A 37 -22.01 7.25 3.46
C MET A 37 -22.74 6.56 4.61
N VAL A 38 -23.01 7.28 5.68
CA VAL A 38 -23.76 6.73 6.83
C VAL A 38 -25.23 7.04 6.65
N VAL A 39 -26.03 6.01 6.47
CA VAL A 39 -27.50 6.08 6.38
C VAL A 39 -28.08 5.63 7.71
N ARG A 40 -28.95 6.45 8.31
CA ARG A 40 -29.69 6.11 9.52
C ARG A 40 -31.08 5.65 9.12
N ASN A 41 -31.39 4.38 9.37
CA ASN A 41 -32.70 3.79 9.12
C ASN A 41 -33.12 2.95 10.35
N ASN A 42 -34.40 2.97 10.72
CA ASN A 42 -34.95 2.22 11.85
C ASN A 42 -34.08 2.33 13.14
N SER A 43 -33.67 3.55 13.48
CA SER A 43 -32.81 3.86 14.64
C SER A 43 -31.39 3.29 14.59
N GLN A 44 -31.01 2.60 13.51
CA GLN A 44 -29.68 2.02 13.30
C GLN A 44 -28.88 2.82 12.26
N ASN A 45 -27.56 2.88 12.44
CA ASN A 45 -26.63 3.51 11.48
C ASN A 45 -25.99 2.44 10.60
N TYR A 46 -26.10 2.61 9.30
CA TYR A 46 -25.52 1.74 8.27
C TYR A 46 -24.40 2.49 7.54
N PRO A 47 -23.13 2.21 7.84
CA PRO A 47 -22.02 2.75 7.05
C PRO A 47 -21.95 2.03 5.71
N VAL A 48 -22.26 2.73 4.63
CA VAL A 48 -22.27 2.20 3.25
C VAL A 48 -20.97 2.60 2.56
N LEU A 49 -20.16 1.61 2.23
CA LEU A 49 -18.97 1.80 1.40
C LEU A 49 -19.37 1.80 -0.08
N LEU A 50 -18.97 2.83 -0.80
CA LEU A 50 -19.07 2.95 -2.26
C LEU A 50 -17.64 3.10 -2.81
N SER A 51 -17.12 2.03 -3.42
CA SER A 51 -15.74 1.98 -3.94
C SER A 51 -15.75 1.98 -5.47
N ALA A 52 -15.17 3.01 -6.07
CA ALA A 52 -14.84 3.07 -7.48
C ALA A 52 -13.36 2.67 -7.74
N ASN A 53 -12.74 1.89 -6.85
CA ASN A 53 -11.37 1.44 -7.03
C ASN A 53 -11.26 0.47 -8.22
N PRO A 54 -10.27 0.66 -9.13
CA PRO A 54 -10.12 -0.21 -10.30
C PRO A 54 -9.97 -1.70 -10.01
N ALA A 55 -9.35 -2.07 -8.88
CA ALA A 55 -9.07 -3.46 -8.52
C ALA A 55 -10.24 -4.14 -7.78
N TYR A 56 -11.03 -3.36 -7.01
CA TYR A 56 -12.10 -3.91 -6.14
C TYR A 56 -13.29 -2.94 -5.98
N ALA A 57 -13.79 -2.45 -7.12
CA ALA A 57 -15.02 -1.66 -7.14
C ALA A 57 -16.19 -2.47 -6.57
N ARG A 58 -16.92 -1.87 -5.60
CA ARG A 58 -18.04 -2.51 -4.90
C ARG A 58 -18.87 -1.53 -4.11
N ALA A 59 -20.06 -1.94 -3.73
CA ALA A 59 -20.88 -1.29 -2.71
C ALA A 59 -21.23 -2.30 -1.62
N GLN A 60 -21.31 -1.88 -0.36
CA GLN A 60 -21.74 -2.73 0.75
C GLN A 60 -22.00 -1.92 2.02
N VAL A 61 -22.82 -2.41 2.91
CA VAL A 61 -22.77 -1.99 4.31
C VAL A 61 -21.49 -2.61 4.90
N THR A 62 -20.69 -1.82 5.60
CA THR A 62 -19.39 -2.26 6.12
C THR A 62 -19.29 -2.07 7.62
N ARG A 63 -18.65 -3.02 8.30
CA ARG A 63 -18.31 -2.93 9.73
C ARG A 63 -16.86 -2.51 9.96
N ILE A 64 -16.07 -2.42 8.88
CA ILE A 64 -14.65 -2.04 8.96
C ILE A 64 -14.54 -0.53 9.24
N PRO A 65 -13.82 -0.12 10.29
CA PRO A 65 -13.61 1.30 10.57
C PRO A 65 -12.67 1.94 9.55
N TYR A 66 -13.01 3.12 9.08
CA TYR A 66 -12.21 3.90 8.12
C TYR A 66 -11.58 5.12 8.80
N GLN A 67 -10.35 5.43 8.39
CA GLN A 67 -9.68 6.66 8.80
C GLN A 67 -9.96 7.76 7.79
N ASN A 68 -10.49 8.87 8.29
CA ASN A 68 -10.75 10.04 7.47
C ASN A 68 -9.51 10.94 7.40
N PRO A 69 -9.21 11.53 6.22
CA PRO A 69 -8.15 12.50 6.11
C PRO A 69 -8.48 13.77 6.93
N ALA A 70 -7.45 14.42 7.48
CA ALA A 70 -7.61 15.65 8.25
C ALA A 70 -8.32 16.78 7.48
N THR A 71 -8.25 16.76 6.16
CA THR A 71 -8.97 17.67 5.28
C THR A 71 -9.80 16.85 4.31
N PRO A 72 -11.14 16.96 4.32
CA PRO A 72 -11.99 16.26 3.38
C PRO A 72 -11.68 16.66 1.93
N PRO A 73 -11.65 15.70 0.99
CA PRO A 73 -11.55 15.99 -0.44
C PRO A 73 -12.75 16.76 -0.98
N ASN A 74 -12.57 17.47 -2.11
CA ASN A 74 -13.61 18.30 -2.71
C ASN A 74 -14.88 17.51 -3.04
N PHE A 75 -14.76 16.30 -3.58
CA PHE A 75 -15.91 15.46 -3.90
C PHE A 75 -16.75 15.14 -2.65
N ALA A 76 -16.09 14.79 -1.52
CA ALA A 76 -16.81 14.57 -0.26
C ALA A 76 -17.52 15.85 0.22
N MET A 77 -16.89 17.01 0.09
CA MET A 77 -17.51 18.28 0.49
C MET A 77 -18.71 18.61 -0.40
N PHE A 78 -18.62 18.31 -1.70
CA PHE A 78 -19.73 18.48 -2.62
C PHE A 78 -20.89 17.54 -2.28
N LEU A 79 -20.62 16.25 -2.02
CA LEU A 79 -21.65 15.30 -1.62
C LEU A 79 -22.31 15.70 -0.29
N ARG A 80 -21.54 16.16 0.70
CA ARG A 80 -22.08 16.65 1.98
C ARG A 80 -23.08 17.78 1.78
N ARG A 81 -22.69 18.78 0.98
CA ARG A 81 -23.55 19.93 0.73
C ARG A 81 -24.90 19.55 0.12
N ASN A 82 -24.93 18.53 -0.76
CA ASN A 82 -26.12 18.16 -1.51
C ASN A 82 -26.91 17.00 -0.88
N LEU A 83 -26.28 16.12 -0.10
CA LEU A 83 -26.88 14.86 0.36
C LEU A 83 -26.96 14.70 1.87
N GLU A 84 -26.15 15.39 2.70
CA GLU A 84 -26.29 15.27 4.16
C GLU A 84 -27.63 15.86 4.61
N GLY A 85 -28.39 15.07 5.36
CA GLY A 85 -29.76 15.39 5.77
C GLY A 85 -30.85 14.91 4.80
N ALA A 86 -30.51 14.55 3.56
CA ALA A 86 -31.44 14.04 2.56
C ALA A 86 -31.92 12.61 2.87
N ARG A 87 -33.00 12.19 2.23
CA ARG A 87 -33.60 10.86 2.39
C ARG A 87 -33.21 9.95 1.22
N LEU A 88 -32.68 8.77 1.50
CA LEU A 88 -32.46 7.73 0.50
C LEU A 88 -33.80 7.04 0.20
N SER A 89 -34.32 7.25 -0.99
CA SER A 89 -35.62 6.71 -1.41
C SER A 89 -35.54 5.25 -1.80
N SER A 90 -34.54 4.88 -2.60
CA SER A 90 -34.33 3.50 -3.05
C SER A 90 -32.89 3.23 -3.48
N VAL A 91 -32.55 1.93 -3.53
CA VAL A 91 -31.34 1.42 -4.18
C VAL A 91 -31.77 0.44 -5.25
N SER A 92 -31.29 0.62 -6.48
CA SER A 92 -31.65 -0.25 -7.61
C SER A 92 -30.44 -0.54 -8.49
N GLN A 93 -30.47 -1.70 -9.13
CA GLN A 93 -29.53 -2.06 -10.19
C GLN A 93 -30.07 -1.60 -11.54
N VAL A 94 -29.19 -1.19 -12.46
CA VAL A 94 -29.58 -0.88 -13.82
C VAL A 94 -29.58 -2.18 -14.64
N GLU A 95 -30.76 -2.61 -15.06
CA GLU A 95 -30.97 -3.90 -15.73
C GLU A 95 -30.32 -5.05 -14.95
N ASN A 96 -29.33 -5.73 -15.52
CA ASN A 96 -28.48 -6.68 -14.78
C ASN A 96 -26.98 -6.35 -14.95
N ASP A 97 -26.65 -5.09 -15.14
CA ASP A 97 -25.26 -4.63 -15.19
C ASP A 97 -24.72 -4.30 -13.79
N ARG A 98 -23.42 -4.10 -13.69
CA ARG A 98 -22.72 -3.73 -12.46
C ARG A 98 -22.82 -2.23 -12.19
N ILE A 99 -24.04 -1.71 -12.24
CA ILE A 99 -24.39 -0.31 -11.99
C ILE A 99 -25.47 -0.23 -10.92
N LEU A 100 -25.19 0.52 -9.86
CA LEU A 100 -26.14 0.79 -8.79
C LEU A 100 -26.55 2.27 -8.79
N HIS A 101 -27.85 2.49 -8.70
CA HIS A 101 -28.47 3.80 -8.49
C HIS A 101 -28.97 3.91 -7.06
N PHE A 102 -28.53 4.96 -6.35
CA PHE A 102 -29.06 5.37 -5.07
C PHE A 102 -29.89 6.62 -5.30
N SER A 103 -31.23 6.49 -5.31
CA SER A 103 -32.16 7.59 -5.50
C SER A 103 -32.36 8.36 -4.21
N ILE A 104 -32.15 9.65 -4.21
CA ILE A 104 -32.11 10.49 -3.01
C ILE A 104 -33.02 11.69 -3.19
N SER A 105 -34.04 11.81 -2.32
CA SER A 105 -34.95 12.94 -2.28
C SER A 105 -34.36 14.05 -1.41
N THR A 106 -34.28 15.25 -1.97
CA THR A 106 -33.73 16.45 -1.33
C THR A 106 -34.44 17.71 -1.85
N HIS A 107 -34.03 18.89 -1.40
CA HIS A 107 -34.54 20.16 -1.91
C HIS A 107 -33.41 20.91 -2.61
N ASP A 108 -33.76 21.70 -3.61
CA ASP A 108 -32.83 22.59 -4.28
C ASP A 108 -32.57 23.88 -3.47
N GLU A 109 -31.79 24.81 -4.02
CA GLU A 109 -31.47 26.09 -3.36
C GLU A 109 -32.69 27.02 -3.20
N LEU A 110 -33.77 26.78 -3.91
CA LEU A 110 -35.05 27.50 -3.84
C LEU A 110 -36.04 26.84 -2.89
N GLY A 111 -35.73 25.63 -2.41
CA GLY A 111 -36.60 24.83 -1.54
C GLY A 111 -37.54 23.89 -2.29
N ASP A 112 -37.42 23.79 -3.60
CA ASP A 112 -38.22 22.88 -4.41
C ASP A 112 -37.70 21.44 -4.30
N ASP A 113 -38.64 20.47 -4.33
CA ASP A 113 -38.31 19.05 -4.30
C ASP A 113 -37.52 18.64 -5.53
N GLN A 114 -36.40 17.96 -5.31
CA GLN A 114 -35.60 17.35 -6.37
C GLN A 114 -35.12 15.95 -6.01
N THR A 115 -34.94 15.13 -7.02
CA THR A 115 -34.27 13.84 -6.91
C THR A 115 -32.87 13.91 -7.47
N LEU A 116 -31.90 13.44 -6.66
CA LEU A 116 -30.53 13.23 -7.08
C LEU A 116 -30.25 11.73 -7.09
N ILE A 117 -29.50 11.27 -8.08
CA ILE A 117 -29.10 9.87 -8.22
C ILE A 117 -27.60 9.77 -7.98
N LEU A 118 -27.18 9.09 -6.91
CA LEU A 118 -25.80 8.73 -6.72
C LEU A 118 -25.55 7.39 -7.43
N THR A 119 -24.86 7.43 -8.57
CA THR A 119 -24.62 6.28 -9.45
C THR A 119 -23.23 5.71 -9.26
N LEU A 120 -23.12 4.43 -8.94
CA LEU A 120 -21.87 3.69 -8.87
C LEU A 120 -21.76 2.73 -10.06
N GLU A 121 -20.80 2.93 -10.93
CA GLU A 121 -20.39 2.02 -11.99
C GLU A 121 -19.20 1.17 -11.54
N MET A 122 -19.33 -0.17 -11.52
CA MET A 122 -18.31 -1.12 -11.04
C MET A 122 -17.67 -1.87 -12.21
N MET A 123 -16.90 -1.14 -13.04
CA MET A 123 -16.35 -1.60 -14.33
C MET A 123 -14.82 -1.67 -14.34
N GLY A 124 -14.18 -2.18 -13.27
CA GLY A 124 -12.74 -2.29 -13.15
C GLY A 124 -12.05 -0.92 -13.30
N ARG A 125 -11.13 -0.76 -14.22
CA ARG A 125 -10.42 0.52 -14.45
C ARG A 125 -11.34 1.69 -14.79
N HIS A 126 -12.53 1.41 -15.33
CA HIS A 126 -13.52 2.41 -15.71
C HIS A 126 -14.55 2.68 -14.61
N SER A 127 -14.41 2.05 -13.44
CA SER A 127 -15.31 2.30 -12.31
C SER A 127 -15.30 3.76 -11.92
N ASN A 128 -16.50 4.31 -11.64
CA ASN A 128 -16.67 5.71 -11.26
C ASN A 128 -17.89 5.89 -10.35
N LEU A 129 -17.98 7.02 -9.67
CA LEU A 129 -19.11 7.40 -8.83
C LEU A 129 -19.56 8.80 -9.23
N PHE A 130 -20.83 8.94 -9.58
CA PHE A 130 -21.43 10.15 -10.10
C PHE A 130 -22.57 10.64 -9.21
N LEU A 131 -22.67 11.94 -9.00
CA LEU A 131 -23.91 12.55 -8.54
C LEU A 131 -24.62 13.16 -9.75
N VAL A 132 -25.80 12.66 -10.07
CA VAL A 132 -26.59 13.03 -11.25
C VAL A 132 -27.91 13.64 -10.81
N ARG A 133 -28.35 14.70 -11.45
CA ARG A 133 -29.68 15.25 -11.26
C ARG A 133 -30.68 14.50 -12.15
N GLU A 134 -31.72 13.91 -11.53
CA GLU A 134 -32.66 13.07 -12.26
C GLU A 134 -33.38 13.81 -13.40
N LYS A 135 -33.86 15.03 -13.15
CA LYS A 135 -34.69 15.83 -14.07
C LYS A 135 -34.08 16.03 -15.46
N ASP A 136 -32.79 16.26 -15.55
CA ASP A 136 -32.08 16.58 -16.79
C ASP A 136 -30.87 15.69 -17.05
N GLN A 137 -30.70 14.65 -16.24
CA GLN A 137 -29.59 13.69 -16.31
C GLN A 137 -28.21 14.37 -16.29
N ARG A 138 -28.07 15.56 -15.72
CA ARG A 138 -26.78 16.26 -15.63
C ARG A 138 -25.92 15.73 -14.50
N ILE A 139 -24.67 15.44 -14.83
CA ILE A 139 -23.62 15.14 -13.85
C ILE A 139 -23.33 16.42 -13.06
N LEU A 140 -23.63 16.43 -11.78
CA LEU A 140 -23.31 17.54 -10.88
C LEU A 140 -21.85 17.48 -10.44
N GLU A 141 -21.38 16.26 -10.09
CA GLU A 141 -19.99 15.99 -9.74
C GLU A 141 -19.70 14.49 -9.86
N LEU A 142 -18.42 14.11 -9.96
CA LEU A 142 -17.98 12.71 -10.04
C LEU A 142 -16.61 12.52 -9.39
N ILE A 143 -16.34 11.29 -8.93
CA ILE A 143 -15.10 11.00 -8.18
C ILE A 143 -13.86 10.99 -9.09
N LYS A 144 -14.02 10.64 -10.37
CA LYS A 144 -12.94 10.58 -11.37
C LYS A 144 -13.34 11.36 -12.61
N HIS A 145 -12.75 12.51 -12.80
CA HIS A 145 -12.92 13.30 -14.02
C HIS A 145 -12.14 12.66 -15.16
N VAL A 146 -12.80 12.39 -16.30
CA VAL A 146 -12.18 11.85 -17.50
C VAL A 146 -12.48 12.80 -18.66
N PRO A 147 -11.47 13.56 -19.11
CA PRO A 147 -11.64 14.51 -20.22
C PRO A 147 -12.01 13.80 -21.52
N ALA A 148 -12.63 14.56 -22.46
CA ALA A 148 -13.12 14.02 -23.72
C ALA A 148 -12.01 13.44 -24.63
N ASP A 149 -10.78 13.90 -24.49
CA ASP A 149 -9.60 13.35 -25.18
C ASP A 149 -9.21 11.94 -24.73
N GLN A 150 -9.56 11.58 -23.49
CA GLN A 150 -9.29 10.27 -22.90
C GLN A 150 -10.48 9.29 -22.98
N ASN A 151 -11.67 9.78 -23.30
CA ASN A 151 -12.87 8.95 -23.45
C ASN A 151 -13.72 9.42 -24.64
N ARG A 152 -13.63 8.66 -25.73
CA ARG A 152 -14.35 8.97 -26.98
C ARG A 152 -15.85 8.59 -26.95
N VAL A 153 -16.27 7.80 -25.95
CA VAL A 153 -17.63 7.24 -25.89
C VAL A 153 -18.56 8.12 -25.06
N ARG A 154 -18.08 8.59 -23.90
CA ARG A 154 -18.89 9.38 -22.96
C ARG A 154 -18.08 10.54 -22.39
N SER A 155 -18.71 11.69 -22.20
CA SER A 155 -18.10 12.83 -21.50
C SER A 155 -18.32 12.67 -20.00
N LEU A 156 -17.24 12.42 -19.22
CA LEU A 156 -17.31 12.19 -17.78
C LEU A 156 -16.72 13.39 -17.01
N ILE A 157 -17.42 14.52 -17.10
CA ILE A 157 -17.08 15.78 -16.44
C ILE A 157 -18.33 16.44 -15.85
N PRO A 158 -18.22 17.29 -14.84
CA PRO A 158 -19.35 18.06 -14.32
C PRO A 158 -20.04 18.88 -15.42
N GLY A 159 -21.37 18.94 -15.39
CA GLY A 159 -22.20 19.62 -16.37
C GLY A 159 -22.55 18.81 -17.62
N ALA A 160 -21.85 17.73 -17.92
CA ALA A 160 -22.23 16.83 -19.03
C ALA A 160 -23.50 16.03 -18.70
N VAL A 161 -24.20 15.57 -19.74
CA VAL A 161 -25.34 14.65 -19.58
C VAL A 161 -24.80 13.26 -19.28
N TYR A 162 -25.29 12.64 -18.20
CA TYR A 162 -24.99 11.25 -17.88
C TYR A 162 -25.69 10.33 -18.88
N THR A 163 -24.92 9.46 -19.47
CA THR A 163 -25.42 8.36 -20.31
C THR A 163 -24.86 7.05 -19.78
N LEU A 164 -25.68 5.99 -19.87
CA LEU A 164 -25.23 4.64 -19.51
C LEU A 164 -24.05 4.21 -20.42
N PRO A 165 -23.23 3.27 -19.95
CA PRO A 165 -22.27 2.58 -20.82
C PRO A 165 -22.97 1.99 -22.05
N PRO A 166 -22.25 1.78 -23.18
CA PRO A 166 -22.85 1.15 -24.36
C PRO A 166 -23.55 -0.15 -24.03
N ALA A 167 -24.81 -0.29 -24.44
CA ALA A 167 -25.61 -1.48 -24.22
C ALA A 167 -24.95 -2.70 -24.88
N GLN A 168 -24.92 -3.79 -24.14
CA GLN A 168 -24.49 -5.08 -24.67
C GLN A 168 -25.75 -5.84 -25.07
N ASN A 169 -26.24 -5.88 -26.25
CA ASN A 169 -27.48 -6.54 -26.71
C ASN A 169 -27.67 -7.94 -26.15
N MET A 170 -27.80 -8.05 -24.83
CA MET A 170 -27.94 -9.28 -24.04
C MET A 170 -29.26 -9.25 -23.30
N THR A 171 -29.83 -10.43 -23.09
CA THR A 171 -31.12 -10.60 -22.38
C THR A 171 -30.90 -10.53 -20.86
N ASN A 172 -31.76 -9.80 -20.16
CA ASN A 172 -31.76 -9.83 -18.69
C ASN A 172 -32.31 -11.20 -18.20
N PRO A 173 -31.50 -11.98 -17.45
CA PRO A 173 -31.92 -13.33 -17.02
C PRO A 173 -33.10 -13.31 -16.03
N PHE A 174 -33.30 -12.22 -15.29
CA PHE A 174 -34.43 -12.06 -14.35
C PHE A 174 -35.73 -11.58 -15.00
N GLY A 175 -35.70 -11.30 -16.31
CA GLY A 175 -36.89 -10.92 -17.09
C GLY A 175 -37.83 -12.07 -17.45
N HIS A 176 -37.62 -13.28 -16.89
CA HIS A 176 -38.42 -14.50 -17.12
C HIS A 176 -38.41 -15.07 -18.55
N ASP A 177 -37.75 -14.44 -19.51
CA ASP A 177 -37.56 -14.97 -20.87
C ASP A 177 -36.27 -15.80 -20.96
N LEU A 178 -36.40 -17.11 -20.84
CA LEU A 178 -35.33 -18.08 -20.97
C LEU A 178 -35.37 -18.85 -22.31
N THR A 179 -36.10 -18.37 -23.32
CA THR A 179 -36.22 -19.06 -24.63
C THR A 179 -34.85 -19.18 -25.31
N ALA A 180 -33.97 -18.22 -25.17
CA ALA A 180 -32.59 -18.30 -25.67
C ALA A 180 -31.77 -19.42 -25.01
N LEU A 181 -32.05 -19.77 -23.73
CA LEU A 181 -31.41 -20.89 -23.04
C LEU A 181 -31.81 -22.20 -23.65
N ALA A 182 -33.12 -22.41 -23.93
CA ALA A 182 -33.59 -23.62 -24.60
C ALA A 182 -32.88 -23.87 -25.93
N LYS A 183 -32.66 -22.80 -26.72
CA LYS A 183 -31.89 -22.87 -27.97
C LYS A 183 -30.42 -23.26 -27.75
N ILE A 184 -29.76 -22.69 -26.76
CA ILE A 184 -28.36 -23.03 -26.40
C ILE A 184 -28.27 -24.53 -26.08
N LEU A 185 -29.19 -25.04 -25.27
CA LEU A 185 -29.20 -26.44 -24.83
C LEU A 185 -29.45 -27.44 -25.97
N LEU A 186 -30.21 -27.03 -27.00
CA LEU A 186 -30.54 -27.87 -28.15
C LEU A 186 -29.46 -27.85 -29.24
N ASP A 187 -28.87 -26.68 -29.48
CA ASP A 187 -28.02 -26.44 -30.66
C ASP A 187 -26.52 -26.55 -30.38
N MET A 188 -26.08 -26.63 -29.11
CA MET A 188 -24.68 -26.58 -28.72
C MET A 188 -24.24 -27.76 -27.86
N ASP A 189 -22.96 -28.11 -27.98
CA ASP A 189 -22.32 -29.07 -27.08
C ASP A 189 -22.25 -28.53 -25.64
N LYS A 190 -22.36 -29.43 -24.66
CA LYS A 190 -22.32 -29.06 -23.22
C LYS A 190 -21.08 -28.25 -22.82
N ALA A 191 -19.94 -28.55 -23.45
CA ALA A 191 -18.68 -27.81 -23.21
C ALA A 191 -18.77 -26.32 -23.57
N ASP A 192 -19.63 -25.95 -24.52
CA ASP A 192 -19.80 -24.57 -24.99
C ASP A 192 -20.91 -23.79 -24.26
N TRP A 193 -21.77 -24.47 -23.49
CA TRP A 193 -22.86 -23.83 -22.73
C TRP A 193 -22.42 -22.66 -21.87
N PRO A 194 -21.33 -22.75 -21.06
CA PRO A 194 -20.92 -21.62 -20.23
C PRO A 194 -20.61 -20.36 -21.04
N LYS A 195 -19.96 -20.52 -22.19
CA LYS A 195 -19.61 -19.40 -23.07
C LYS A 195 -20.84 -18.81 -23.74
N ALA A 196 -21.76 -19.65 -24.20
CA ALA A 196 -23.00 -19.24 -24.83
C ALA A 196 -23.91 -18.50 -23.85
N ILE A 197 -24.08 -19.02 -22.62
CA ILE A 197 -24.81 -18.36 -21.53
C ILE A 197 -24.24 -16.95 -21.26
N GLN A 198 -22.91 -16.85 -21.12
CA GLN A 198 -22.23 -15.58 -20.85
C GLN A 198 -22.39 -14.57 -21.99
N GLN A 199 -22.53 -15.01 -23.23
CA GLN A 199 -22.70 -14.14 -24.39
C GLN A 199 -24.16 -13.75 -24.64
N THR A 200 -25.11 -14.52 -24.14
CA THR A 200 -26.55 -14.33 -24.35
C THR A 200 -27.19 -13.54 -23.23
N TYR A 201 -26.81 -13.83 -21.99
CA TYR A 201 -27.44 -13.23 -20.81
C TYR A 201 -26.57 -12.20 -20.13
N GLN A 202 -27.17 -11.06 -19.84
CA GLN A 202 -26.52 -9.95 -19.17
C GLN A 202 -26.12 -10.32 -17.73
N GLY A 203 -24.95 -9.87 -17.30
CA GLY A 203 -24.49 -9.98 -15.92
C GLY A 203 -23.75 -11.25 -15.56
N PHE A 204 -23.70 -12.26 -16.44
CA PHE A 204 -22.95 -13.50 -16.17
C PHE A 204 -21.44 -13.29 -16.30
N ALA A 205 -20.68 -13.68 -15.27
CA ALA A 205 -19.24 -13.93 -15.37
C ALA A 205 -18.96 -15.40 -15.69
N SER A 206 -17.70 -15.71 -15.99
CA SER A 206 -17.31 -17.09 -16.33
C SER A 206 -17.60 -18.12 -15.23
N LEU A 207 -17.50 -17.72 -13.95
CA LEU A 207 -17.76 -18.63 -12.82
C LEU A 207 -19.25 -18.94 -12.68
N SER A 208 -20.12 -17.92 -12.70
CA SER A 208 -21.57 -18.10 -12.62
C SER A 208 -22.12 -18.87 -13.81
N ALA A 209 -21.64 -18.59 -15.02
CA ALA A 209 -22.04 -19.33 -16.21
C ALA A 209 -21.64 -20.82 -16.16
N LYS A 210 -20.44 -21.13 -15.67
CA LYS A 210 -19.98 -22.52 -15.48
C LYS A 210 -20.80 -23.22 -14.40
N ASN A 211 -21.12 -22.53 -13.32
CA ASN A 211 -21.92 -23.12 -12.25
C ASN A 211 -23.35 -23.43 -12.72
N LEU A 212 -24.00 -22.48 -13.42
CA LEU A 212 -25.30 -22.76 -14.01
C LEU A 212 -25.24 -23.94 -14.99
N ALA A 213 -24.29 -23.97 -15.91
CA ALA A 213 -24.12 -25.06 -16.86
C ALA A 213 -23.99 -26.43 -16.17
N LYS A 214 -23.21 -26.54 -15.09
CA LYS A 214 -23.11 -27.77 -14.27
C LYS A 214 -24.44 -28.22 -13.71
N HIS A 215 -25.28 -27.30 -13.22
CA HIS A 215 -26.61 -27.61 -12.72
C HIS A 215 -27.57 -28.07 -13.84
N LEU A 216 -27.48 -27.44 -15.02
CA LEU A 216 -28.25 -27.82 -16.19
C LEU A 216 -27.91 -29.21 -16.72
N GLU A 217 -26.67 -29.69 -16.57
CA GLU A 217 -26.27 -31.04 -16.95
C GLU A 217 -26.92 -32.15 -16.11
N THR A 218 -27.20 -31.86 -14.85
CA THR A 218 -27.70 -32.82 -13.84
C THR A 218 -29.20 -32.69 -13.58
N GLY A 219 -29.81 -31.55 -13.95
CA GLY A 219 -31.23 -31.28 -13.74
C GLY A 219 -32.15 -32.06 -14.68
N ALA A 220 -33.26 -32.59 -14.16
CA ALA A 220 -34.25 -33.32 -14.94
C ALA A 220 -35.03 -32.41 -15.93
N ASP A 221 -35.28 -31.15 -15.53
CA ASP A 221 -35.87 -30.10 -16.35
C ASP A 221 -34.95 -28.89 -16.33
N ALA A 222 -34.27 -28.66 -17.43
CA ALA A 222 -33.26 -27.59 -17.54
C ALA A 222 -33.87 -26.19 -17.37
N MET A 223 -35.09 -25.97 -17.82
CA MET A 223 -35.74 -24.65 -17.71
C MET A 223 -36.15 -24.36 -16.26
N GLN A 224 -36.69 -25.36 -15.56
CA GLN A 224 -37.02 -25.24 -14.14
C GLN A 224 -35.72 -25.10 -13.32
N THR A 225 -34.69 -25.91 -13.61
CA THR A 225 -33.37 -25.81 -12.97
C THR A 225 -32.76 -24.40 -13.10
N ALA A 226 -32.85 -23.78 -14.28
CA ALA A 226 -32.38 -22.43 -14.49
C ALA A 226 -33.17 -21.40 -13.66
N LYS A 227 -34.49 -21.52 -13.60
CA LYS A 227 -35.34 -20.63 -12.78
C LYS A 227 -35.03 -20.77 -11.29
N ASP A 228 -34.92 -22.00 -10.80
CA ASP A 228 -34.62 -22.27 -9.39
C ASP A 228 -33.23 -21.75 -9.03
N TRP A 229 -32.26 -21.95 -9.92
CA TRP A 229 -30.90 -21.42 -9.74
C TRP A 229 -30.87 -19.88 -9.68
N LEU A 230 -31.62 -19.19 -10.56
CA LEU A 230 -31.73 -17.73 -10.55
C LEU A 230 -32.47 -17.22 -9.30
N ALA A 231 -33.49 -17.95 -8.80
CA ALA A 231 -34.23 -17.56 -7.61
C ALA A 231 -33.37 -17.52 -6.34
N HIS A 232 -32.24 -18.23 -6.28
CA HIS A 232 -31.29 -18.12 -5.16
C HIS A 232 -30.67 -16.73 -5.02
N PHE A 233 -30.60 -15.95 -6.10
CA PHE A 233 -30.11 -14.56 -6.02
C PHE A 233 -31.14 -13.62 -5.36
N ASP A 234 -32.41 -14.00 -5.32
CA ASP A 234 -33.45 -13.27 -4.59
C ASP A 234 -33.47 -13.54 -3.09
N SER A 235 -32.88 -14.67 -2.67
CA SER A 235 -32.75 -15.06 -1.26
C SER A 235 -31.34 -15.55 -1.00
N PRO A 236 -30.36 -14.64 -0.98
CA PRO A 236 -28.95 -14.98 -0.92
C PRO A 236 -28.57 -15.66 0.41
N GLN A 237 -27.64 -16.60 0.31
CA GLN A 237 -26.93 -17.24 1.42
C GLN A 237 -25.42 -17.03 1.20
N PRO A 238 -24.89 -15.84 1.54
CA PRO A 238 -23.55 -15.41 1.17
C PRO A 238 -22.49 -16.41 1.62
N THR A 239 -21.66 -16.87 0.70
CA THR A 239 -20.70 -17.96 1.00
C THR A 239 -19.33 -17.65 0.42
N LEU A 240 -18.29 -17.85 1.25
CA LEU A 240 -16.87 -17.74 0.88
C LEU A 240 -16.32 -19.13 0.60
N TYR A 241 -15.64 -19.31 -0.53
CA TYR A 241 -15.03 -20.57 -0.94
C TYR A 241 -13.52 -20.45 -1.10
N GLN A 242 -12.87 -21.61 -1.00
CA GLN A 242 -11.48 -21.76 -1.41
C GLN A 242 -11.41 -22.74 -2.60
N ILE A 243 -11.11 -22.22 -3.80
CA ILE A 243 -10.92 -23.02 -5.02
C ILE A 243 -9.46 -22.90 -5.44
N ASP A 244 -8.76 -24.02 -5.62
CA ASP A 244 -7.32 -24.05 -6.04
C ASP A 244 -6.43 -23.09 -5.21
N LYS A 245 -6.57 -23.13 -3.89
CA LYS A 245 -5.86 -22.24 -2.94
C LYS A 245 -6.19 -20.73 -3.08
N LYS A 246 -7.19 -20.36 -3.87
CA LYS A 246 -7.67 -18.98 -4.01
C LYS A 246 -9.04 -18.85 -3.40
N PHE A 247 -9.24 -17.76 -2.64
CA PHE A 247 -10.56 -17.43 -2.13
C PHE A 247 -11.42 -16.82 -3.25
N THR A 248 -12.68 -17.24 -3.30
CA THR A 248 -13.75 -16.66 -4.11
C THR A 248 -15.03 -16.62 -3.31
N PHE A 249 -16.05 -15.93 -3.79
CA PHE A 249 -17.33 -15.81 -3.08
C PHE A 249 -18.51 -15.91 -4.06
N ALA A 250 -19.68 -16.25 -3.52
CA ALA A 250 -20.93 -16.26 -4.25
C ALA A 250 -22.11 -15.80 -3.37
N ALA A 251 -23.22 -15.44 -4.01
CA ALA A 251 -24.43 -15.02 -3.32
C ALA A 251 -25.11 -16.17 -2.57
N PHE A 252 -24.85 -17.42 -2.94
CA PHE A 252 -25.37 -18.62 -2.28
C PHE A 252 -24.37 -19.79 -2.42
N ASN A 253 -24.60 -20.89 -1.73
CA ASN A 253 -23.73 -22.06 -1.80
C ASN A 253 -23.85 -22.75 -3.18
N TRP A 254 -22.77 -22.67 -3.98
CA TRP A 254 -22.72 -23.25 -5.33
C TRP A 254 -22.39 -24.74 -5.37
N ASP A 255 -21.82 -25.29 -4.31
CA ASP A 255 -21.37 -26.68 -4.27
C ASP A 255 -21.75 -27.32 -2.95
N SER A 256 -22.64 -28.32 -3.01
CA SER A 256 -23.04 -29.09 -1.84
C SER A 256 -21.91 -30.00 -1.30
N GLU A 257 -20.88 -30.26 -2.11
CA GLU A 257 -19.76 -31.14 -1.74
C GLU A 257 -18.59 -30.38 -1.09
N GLN A 258 -18.45 -29.07 -1.37
CA GLN A 258 -17.46 -28.19 -0.70
C GLN A 258 -18.16 -27.25 0.27
N ALA A 259 -18.00 -27.51 1.56
CA ALA A 259 -18.51 -26.61 2.60
C ALA A 259 -17.79 -25.25 2.51
N GLY A 260 -18.43 -24.25 1.92
CA GLY A 260 -18.00 -22.87 2.01
C GLY A 260 -18.31 -22.27 3.38
N GLN A 261 -17.62 -21.19 3.74
CA GLN A 261 -17.91 -20.45 4.98
C GLN A 261 -19.10 -19.51 4.73
N PRO A 262 -20.25 -19.71 5.43
CA PRO A 262 -21.41 -18.84 5.29
C PRO A 262 -21.22 -17.52 6.04
N TYR A 263 -21.94 -16.48 5.59
CA TYR A 263 -22.01 -15.16 6.22
C TYR A 263 -23.48 -14.71 6.33
N ASP A 264 -23.77 -13.86 7.32
CA ASP A 264 -25.14 -13.39 7.57
C ASP A 264 -25.63 -12.44 6.47
N THR A 265 -24.72 -11.60 5.91
CA THR A 265 -25.04 -10.61 4.88
C THR A 265 -23.99 -10.61 3.76
N LEU A 266 -24.38 -10.13 2.58
CA LEU A 266 -23.44 -9.87 1.47
C LEU A 266 -22.39 -8.85 1.87
N GLY A 267 -22.76 -7.87 2.70
CA GLY A 267 -21.84 -6.88 3.25
C GLY A 267 -20.72 -7.51 4.08
N ASP A 268 -21.05 -8.42 5.02
CA ASP A 268 -20.08 -9.14 5.86
C ASP A 268 -19.16 -10.04 5.03
N LEU A 269 -19.71 -10.74 4.03
CA LEU A 269 -18.94 -11.55 3.08
C LEU A 269 -17.90 -10.69 2.32
N LEU A 270 -18.32 -9.53 1.79
CA LEU A 270 -17.45 -8.63 1.05
C LEU A 270 -16.38 -7.98 1.95
N ASP A 271 -16.73 -7.66 3.22
CA ASP A 271 -15.75 -7.20 4.20
C ASP A 271 -14.67 -8.27 4.43
N ALA A 272 -15.07 -9.52 4.69
CA ALA A 272 -14.13 -10.63 4.91
C ALA A 272 -13.22 -10.89 3.70
N TYR A 273 -13.80 -10.91 2.49
CA TYR A 273 -13.04 -11.17 1.26
C TYR A 273 -12.07 -10.06 0.89
N PHE A 274 -12.48 -8.79 1.00
CA PHE A 274 -11.68 -7.64 0.54
C PHE A 274 -10.80 -7.01 1.61
N GLN A 275 -10.97 -7.33 2.90
CA GLN A 275 -10.26 -6.66 3.99
C GLN A 275 -8.74 -6.61 3.78
N GLY A 276 -8.09 -7.75 3.56
CA GLY A 276 -6.64 -7.81 3.38
C GLY A 276 -6.15 -7.17 2.07
N GLN A 277 -6.87 -7.41 0.96
CA GLN A 277 -6.51 -6.88 -0.36
C GLN A 277 -6.72 -5.36 -0.43
N ALA A 278 -7.85 -4.87 0.09
CA ALA A 278 -8.17 -3.45 0.12
C ALA A 278 -7.18 -2.67 1.00
N GLU A 279 -6.79 -3.24 2.12
CA GLU A 279 -5.82 -2.62 3.04
C GLU A 279 -4.43 -2.55 2.40
N ALA A 280 -3.96 -3.62 1.79
CA ALA A 280 -2.69 -3.64 1.05
C ALA A 280 -2.65 -2.63 -0.10
N ASP A 281 -3.73 -2.51 -0.88
CA ASP A 281 -3.82 -1.55 -1.98
C ASP A 281 -3.91 -0.09 -1.49
N ARG A 282 -4.62 0.15 -0.39
CA ARG A 282 -4.68 1.48 0.25
C ARG A 282 -3.30 1.93 0.74
N VAL A 283 -2.57 1.00 1.35
CA VAL A 283 -1.17 1.22 1.70
C VAL A 283 -0.35 1.53 0.46
N ASN A 284 -0.45 0.73 -0.60
CA ASN A 284 0.27 0.94 -1.85
C ASN A 284 -0.04 2.28 -2.51
N GLN A 285 -1.30 2.71 -2.54
CA GLN A 285 -1.69 4.02 -3.09
C GLN A 285 -1.17 5.18 -2.25
N GLN A 286 -1.24 5.09 -0.92
CA GLN A 286 -0.72 6.12 -0.02
C GLN A 286 0.80 6.08 0.05
N ALA A 287 1.38 4.90 0.13
CA ALA A 287 2.82 4.68 0.22
C ALA A 287 3.55 4.79 -1.12
N GLY A 288 2.87 4.65 -2.27
CA GLY A 288 3.52 4.59 -3.59
C GLY A 288 4.47 5.75 -3.88
N THR A 289 4.12 6.96 -3.45
CA THR A 289 5.00 8.13 -3.54
C THR A 289 6.18 8.01 -2.58
N LEU A 290 5.96 7.52 -1.36
CA LEU A 290 7.00 7.33 -0.34
C LEU A 290 7.95 6.20 -0.74
N VAL A 291 7.43 5.09 -1.22
CA VAL A 291 8.21 3.95 -1.72
C VAL A 291 9.12 4.38 -2.87
N ARG A 292 8.60 5.18 -3.82
CA ARG A 292 9.40 5.73 -4.92
C ARG A 292 10.50 6.67 -4.40
N LEU A 293 10.17 7.55 -3.46
CA LEU A 293 11.14 8.44 -2.82
C LEU A 293 12.27 7.64 -2.16
N VAL A 294 11.91 6.69 -1.30
CA VAL A 294 12.85 5.83 -0.57
C VAL A 294 13.76 5.06 -1.53
N LYS A 295 13.19 4.47 -2.58
CA LYS A 295 13.95 3.76 -3.62
C LYS A 295 14.95 4.67 -4.34
N ASN A 296 14.55 5.92 -4.64
CA ASN A 296 15.40 6.89 -5.31
C ASN A 296 16.55 7.35 -4.38
N GLU A 297 16.25 7.63 -3.10
CA GLU A 297 17.29 8.02 -2.13
C GLU A 297 18.26 6.87 -1.83
N LEU A 298 17.77 5.62 -1.71
CA LEU A 298 18.64 4.44 -1.59
C LEU A 298 19.58 4.32 -2.79
N LYS A 299 19.06 4.38 -4.01
CA LYS A 299 19.88 4.29 -5.23
C LYS A 299 20.92 5.40 -5.31
N LYS A 300 20.54 6.63 -4.94
CA LYS A 300 21.45 7.79 -4.90
C LYS A 300 22.57 7.58 -3.89
N ASN A 301 22.27 7.15 -2.67
CA ASN A 301 23.25 6.94 -1.62
C ASN A 301 24.15 5.73 -1.93
N GLN A 302 23.64 4.62 -2.44
CA GLN A 302 24.45 3.48 -2.90
C GLN A 302 25.39 3.84 -4.05
N THR A 303 24.95 4.71 -4.97
CA THR A 303 25.82 5.21 -6.05
C THR A 303 26.91 6.13 -5.48
N LYS A 304 26.58 6.97 -4.49
CA LYS A 304 27.54 7.84 -3.78
C LYS A 304 28.56 6.99 -3.03
N GLU A 305 28.11 5.97 -2.30
CA GLU A 305 28.97 5.03 -1.56
C GLU A 305 30.01 4.38 -2.48
N LYS A 306 29.58 3.80 -3.61
CA LYS A 306 30.50 3.18 -4.59
C LYS A 306 31.57 4.16 -5.09
N LYS A 307 31.18 5.42 -5.37
CA LYS A 307 32.13 6.46 -5.79
C LYS A 307 33.11 6.83 -4.69
N LEU A 308 32.65 6.91 -3.45
CA LEU A 308 33.51 7.20 -2.29
C LEU A 308 34.48 6.05 -2.02
N GLN A 309 34.04 4.80 -2.12
CA GLN A 309 34.87 3.60 -2.00
C GLN A 309 35.98 3.59 -3.08
N GLN A 310 35.63 3.91 -4.34
CA GLN A 310 36.60 4.03 -5.41
C GLN A 310 37.63 5.12 -5.11
N THR A 311 37.16 6.29 -4.65
CA THR A 311 38.08 7.40 -4.26
C THR A 311 38.97 7.01 -3.09
N LEU A 312 38.45 6.22 -2.14
CA LEU A 312 39.25 5.71 -1.00
C LEU A 312 40.32 4.74 -1.50
N THR A 313 40.01 3.82 -2.39
CA THR A 313 40.96 2.90 -3.02
C THR A 313 42.03 3.66 -3.80
N ASP A 314 41.61 4.65 -4.60
CA ASP A 314 42.55 5.52 -5.32
C ASP A 314 43.47 6.29 -4.35
N SER A 315 42.96 6.69 -3.18
CA SER A 315 43.73 7.40 -2.16
C SER A 315 44.74 6.51 -1.43
N GLN A 316 44.50 5.21 -1.32
CA GLN A 316 45.46 4.24 -0.79
C GLN A 316 46.70 4.14 -1.67
N ASN A 317 46.55 4.36 -2.99
CA ASN A 317 47.62 4.37 -3.96
C ASN A 317 48.34 5.76 -4.04
N ALA A 318 48.02 6.69 -3.11
CA ALA A 318 48.59 8.03 -3.17
C ALA A 318 50.12 8.03 -3.11
N GLU A 319 50.74 7.13 -2.32
CA GLU A 319 52.22 7.02 -2.18
C GLU A 319 52.91 6.72 -3.51
N THR A 320 52.29 5.97 -4.42
CA THR A 320 52.88 5.71 -5.76
C THR A 320 53.02 6.99 -6.57
N TYR A 321 52.14 7.99 -6.39
CA TYR A 321 52.26 9.27 -7.05
C TYR A 321 53.38 10.13 -6.42
N LYS A 322 53.60 9.98 -5.12
CA LYS A 322 54.76 10.62 -4.45
C LYS A 322 56.05 10.05 -4.98
N VAL A 323 56.20 8.71 -5.01
CA VAL A 323 57.38 8.02 -5.56
C VAL A 323 57.66 8.46 -7.00
N LYS A 324 56.63 8.47 -7.88
CA LYS A 324 56.80 8.96 -9.26
C LYS A 324 57.27 10.44 -9.31
N GLY A 325 56.75 11.28 -8.42
CA GLY A 325 57.16 12.67 -8.29
C GLY A 325 58.61 12.82 -7.82
N ASP A 326 59.03 12.07 -6.79
CA ASP A 326 60.38 12.05 -6.24
C ASP A 326 61.39 11.59 -7.29
N LEU A 327 61.08 10.49 -8.04
CA LEU A 327 61.94 9.97 -9.11
C LEU A 327 62.14 11.00 -10.23
N LEU A 328 61.09 11.71 -10.65
CA LEU A 328 61.20 12.76 -11.68
C LEU A 328 61.97 13.98 -11.22
N ILE A 329 61.99 14.30 -9.92
CA ILE A 329 62.83 15.36 -9.36
C ILE A 329 64.31 14.93 -9.26
N THR A 330 64.55 13.67 -8.91
CA THR A 330 65.91 13.11 -8.79
C THR A 330 66.61 12.99 -10.15
N TYR A 331 65.84 12.64 -11.20
CA TYR A 331 66.37 12.42 -12.54
C TYR A 331 65.76 13.36 -13.59
N PRO A 332 65.81 14.70 -13.43
CA PRO A 332 65.09 15.62 -14.32
C PRO A 332 65.71 15.66 -15.74
N HIS A 333 66.97 15.29 -15.89
CA HIS A 333 67.68 15.26 -17.16
C HIS A 333 67.22 14.13 -18.10
N LEU A 334 66.50 13.10 -17.59
CA LEU A 334 65.97 12.02 -18.38
C LEU A 334 64.63 12.38 -19.07
N VAL A 335 64.02 13.53 -18.71
CA VAL A 335 62.71 13.91 -19.21
C VAL A 335 62.76 15.18 -20.03
N HIS A 336 62.37 15.09 -21.31
CA HIS A 336 62.28 16.23 -22.23
C HIS A 336 60.82 16.44 -22.66
N LYS A 337 60.48 17.67 -23.04
CA LYS A 337 59.16 17.96 -23.62
C LYS A 337 58.96 17.11 -24.89
N GLY A 338 57.73 16.56 -25.04
CA GLY A 338 57.38 15.67 -26.12
C GLY A 338 57.35 14.18 -25.75
N MET A 339 57.95 13.80 -24.61
CA MET A 339 57.94 12.40 -24.13
C MET A 339 56.62 12.05 -23.51
N HIS A 340 56.12 10.85 -23.79
CA HIS A 340 54.87 10.29 -23.22
C HIS A 340 55.10 9.43 -21.98
N SER A 341 56.29 8.85 -21.84
CA SER A 341 56.72 8.05 -20.68
C SER A 341 58.23 8.06 -20.54
N VAL A 342 58.73 7.69 -19.37
CA VAL A 342 60.14 7.48 -19.07
C VAL A 342 60.26 6.27 -18.15
N GLU A 343 61.32 5.48 -18.32
CA GLU A 343 61.70 4.39 -17.43
C GLU A 343 62.83 4.90 -16.51
N ILE A 344 62.61 4.82 -15.19
CA ILE A 344 63.54 5.28 -14.16
C ILE A 344 63.74 4.19 -13.12
N GLU A 345 64.98 4.00 -12.64
CA GLU A 345 65.27 3.11 -11.52
C GLU A 345 64.61 3.61 -10.25
N ASN A 346 63.78 2.75 -9.64
CA ASN A 346 63.04 3.06 -8.44
C ASN A 346 63.87 2.68 -7.19
N TYR A 347 64.57 3.61 -6.61
CA TYR A 347 65.36 3.39 -5.39
C TYR A 347 64.52 3.07 -4.15
N TYR A 348 63.19 3.21 -4.20
CA TYR A 348 62.26 2.74 -3.16
C TYR A 348 61.93 1.25 -3.27
N ASP A 349 62.24 0.60 -4.43
CA ASP A 349 61.95 -0.79 -4.70
C ASP A 349 63.12 -1.50 -5.38
N ASN A 350 64.20 -1.65 -4.65
CA ASN A 350 65.42 -2.37 -5.07
C ASN A 350 65.94 -1.99 -6.49
N ASN A 351 65.81 -0.74 -6.88
CA ASN A 351 66.21 -0.19 -8.20
C ASN A 351 65.52 -0.90 -9.40
N GLN A 352 64.32 -1.48 -9.19
CA GLN A 352 63.53 -1.99 -10.33
C GLN A 352 63.11 -0.82 -11.22
N LEU A 353 63.06 -1.08 -12.55
CA LEU A 353 62.63 -0.09 -13.52
C LEU A 353 61.17 0.21 -13.36
N LEU A 354 60.81 1.49 -13.14
CA LEU A 354 59.44 1.97 -13.05
C LEU A 354 59.12 2.86 -14.27
N THR A 355 58.12 2.48 -15.03
CA THR A 355 57.58 3.30 -16.12
C THR A 355 56.70 4.41 -15.54
N ILE A 356 57.03 5.66 -15.86
CA ILE A 356 56.28 6.84 -15.41
C ILE A 356 55.67 7.54 -16.63
N ASP A 357 54.32 7.63 -16.64
CA ASP A 357 53.61 8.36 -17.69
C ASP A 357 53.82 9.85 -17.57
N LEU A 358 54.10 10.52 -18.68
CA LEU A 358 54.37 11.94 -18.76
C LEU A 358 53.32 12.67 -19.60
N ASP A 359 53.07 13.93 -19.23
CA ASP A 359 52.35 14.84 -20.12
C ASP A 359 53.37 15.52 -21.04
N PRO A 360 53.27 15.29 -22.37
CA PRO A 360 54.26 15.75 -23.32
C PRO A 360 54.45 17.27 -23.38
N ARG A 361 53.53 18.03 -22.85
CA ARG A 361 53.56 19.50 -22.80
C ARG A 361 54.54 20.03 -21.74
N PHE A 362 54.94 19.19 -20.78
CA PHE A 362 55.67 19.57 -19.60
C PHE A 362 57.08 18.94 -19.58
N ASP A 363 58.01 19.61 -18.94
CA ASP A 363 59.34 19.07 -18.60
C ASP A 363 59.25 18.14 -17.37
N GLY A 364 60.41 17.58 -16.95
CA GLY A 364 60.51 16.66 -15.82
C GLY A 364 60.00 17.27 -14.51
N LEU A 365 60.38 18.51 -14.21
CA LEU A 365 60.01 19.21 -12.98
C LEU A 365 58.50 19.54 -12.96
N GLN A 366 57.96 19.94 -14.09
CA GLN A 366 56.53 20.24 -14.22
C GLN A 366 55.67 18.97 -14.09
N ASN A 367 56.10 17.84 -14.67
CA ASN A 367 55.46 16.54 -14.49
C ASN A 367 55.55 16.07 -13.03
N ALA A 368 56.71 16.22 -12.36
CA ALA A 368 56.85 15.91 -10.94
C ALA A 368 55.87 16.71 -10.08
N ASN A 369 55.76 18.01 -10.33
CA ASN A 369 54.80 18.87 -9.61
C ASN A 369 53.34 18.47 -9.85
N ARG A 370 53.01 17.89 -11.01
CA ARG A 370 51.69 17.36 -11.30
C ARG A 370 51.40 16.09 -10.48
N TYR A 371 52.40 15.20 -10.34
CA TYR A 371 52.30 14.03 -9.48
C TYR A 371 52.19 14.42 -8.00
N PHE A 372 52.92 15.40 -7.49
CA PHE A 372 52.77 15.88 -6.12
C PHE A 372 51.44 16.58 -5.85
N ARG A 373 50.89 17.31 -6.83
CA ARG A 373 49.51 17.86 -6.70
C ARG A 373 48.49 16.74 -6.56
N LYS A 374 48.63 15.64 -7.34
CA LYS A 374 47.76 14.49 -7.26
C LYS A 374 47.88 13.75 -5.93
N TYR A 375 49.13 13.55 -5.45
CA TYR A 375 49.41 12.98 -4.13
C TYR A 375 48.75 13.79 -3.00
N ARG A 376 49.00 15.10 -2.95
CA ARG A 376 48.38 15.97 -1.92
C ARG A 376 46.88 15.95 -1.95
N LYS A 377 46.25 15.99 -3.13
CA LYS A 377 44.79 15.91 -3.30
C LYS A 377 44.24 14.59 -2.76
N LEU A 378 44.84 13.46 -3.07
CA LEU A 378 44.41 12.14 -2.63
C LEU A 378 44.59 11.95 -1.12
N ARG A 379 45.71 12.40 -0.56
CA ARG A 379 46.01 12.36 0.88
C ARG A 379 44.99 13.16 1.69
N SER A 380 44.69 14.39 1.27
CA SER A 380 43.69 15.25 1.94
C SER A 380 42.27 14.75 1.79
N ALA A 381 42.00 13.98 0.73
CA ALA A 381 40.66 13.43 0.50
C ALA A 381 40.31 12.24 1.42
N LYS A 382 41.32 11.52 1.92
CA LYS A 382 41.10 10.26 2.67
C LYS A 382 40.18 10.45 3.88
N ASP A 383 40.52 11.40 4.76
CA ASP A 383 39.78 11.63 6.00
C ASP A 383 38.34 12.13 5.69
N TYR A 384 38.22 13.05 4.73
CA TYR A 384 36.94 13.53 4.25
C TYR A 384 36.06 12.39 3.65
N VAL A 385 36.67 11.50 2.84
CA VAL A 385 35.97 10.37 2.22
C VAL A 385 35.51 9.39 3.27
N LEU A 386 36.32 9.10 4.30
CA LEU A 386 35.94 8.22 5.41
C LEU A 386 34.73 8.78 6.19
N GLU A 387 34.72 10.08 6.48
CA GLU A 387 33.60 10.74 7.14
C GLU A 387 32.34 10.71 6.26
N GLN A 388 32.49 10.98 4.95
CA GLN A 388 31.36 10.90 4.00
C GLN A 388 30.83 9.48 3.84
N LEU A 389 31.67 8.44 3.87
CA LEU A 389 31.25 7.05 3.85
C LEU A 389 30.39 6.75 5.08
N LYS A 390 30.86 7.06 6.28
CA LYS A 390 30.11 6.87 7.53
C LYS A 390 28.73 7.54 7.49
N THR A 391 28.67 8.77 6.99
CA THR A 391 27.41 9.51 6.83
C THR A 391 26.49 8.82 5.81
N THR A 392 27.06 8.38 4.68
CA THR A 392 26.30 7.74 3.60
C THR A 392 25.75 6.37 4.03
N ASP A 393 26.52 5.59 4.78
CA ASP A 393 26.09 4.31 5.36
C ASP A 393 24.90 4.50 6.33
N THR A 394 25.00 5.53 7.19
CA THR A 394 23.88 5.89 8.08
C THR A 394 22.60 6.25 7.31
N GLU A 395 22.71 6.95 6.19
CA GLU A 395 21.57 7.28 5.32
C GLU A 395 21.01 6.02 4.63
N ILE A 396 21.87 5.12 4.16
CA ILE A 396 21.47 3.85 3.55
C ILE A 396 20.70 2.99 4.58
N ASP A 397 21.22 2.87 5.79
CA ASP A 397 20.57 2.12 6.87
C ASP A 397 19.21 2.72 7.23
N TYR A 398 19.12 4.04 7.36
CA TYR A 398 17.88 4.75 7.62
C TYR A 398 16.81 4.46 6.53
N PHE A 399 17.17 4.58 5.25
CA PHE A 399 16.23 4.30 4.18
C PHE A 399 15.89 2.82 4.02
N ASN A 400 16.81 1.91 4.38
CA ASN A 400 16.50 0.48 4.45
C ASN A 400 15.46 0.18 5.55
N GLN A 401 15.56 0.83 6.72
CA GLN A 401 14.56 0.74 7.77
C GLN A 401 13.19 1.24 7.30
N ILE A 402 13.13 2.44 6.70
CA ILE A 402 11.89 2.99 6.14
C ILE A 402 11.30 2.05 5.07
N ALA A 403 12.13 1.47 4.19
CA ALA A 403 11.66 0.52 3.17
C ALA A 403 11.02 -0.73 3.79
N ASN A 404 11.66 -1.29 4.83
CA ASN A 404 11.11 -2.44 5.57
C ASN A 404 9.80 -2.08 6.28
N GLN A 405 9.73 -0.92 6.92
CA GLN A 405 8.53 -0.43 7.59
C GLN A 405 7.37 -0.23 6.62
N LEU A 406 7.62 0.38 5.44
CA LEU A 406 6.60 0.57 4.40
C LEU A 406 6.07 -0.76 3.83
N ALA A 407 6.88 -1.81 3.82
CA ALA A 407 6.46 -3.14 3.32
C ALA A 407 5.41 -3.81 4.23
N VAL A 408 5.35 -3.43 5.51
CA VAL A 408 4.43 -4.01 6.52
C VAL A 408 3.48 -2.98 7.12
N ALA A 409 3.51 -1.74 6.65
CA ALA A 409 2.77 -0.61 7.20
C ALA A 409 1.27 -0.75 7.01
N SER A 410 0.49 -0.39 8.02
CA SER A 410 -0.92 -0.04 7.89
C SER A 410 -1.07 1.40 7.33
N PRO A 411 -2.25 1.81 6.85
CA PRO A 411 -2.48 3.19 6.41
C PRO A 411 -2.12 4.25 7.45
N LYS A 412 -2.24 3.93 8.74
CA LYS A 412 -1.87 4.80 9.86
C LYS A 412 -0.36 4.99 9.94
N ASP A 413 0.37 3.89 9.81
CA ASP A 413 1.83 3.90 9.88
C ASP A 413 2.45 4.65 8.69
N VAL A 414 1.84 4.54 7.50
CA VAL A 414 2.23 5.33 6.32
C VAL A 414 2.11 6.84 6.60
N ALA A 415 1.08 7.27 7.32
CA ALA A 415 0.92 8.68 7.69
C ALA A 415 2.03 9.14 8.66
N ASP A 416 2.40 8.32 9.66
CA ASP A 416 3.49 8.59 10.58
C ASP A 416 4.85 8.67 9.86
N ILE A 417 5.13 7.69 8.98
CA ILE A 417 6.36 7.67 8.15
C ILE A 417 6.45 8.93 7.26
N LYS A 418 5.31 9.37 6.72
CA LYS A 418 5.27 10.61 5.93
C LYS A 418 5.63 11.83 6.76
N VAL A 419 5.12 11.93 8.00
CA VAL A 419 5.48 13.02 8.94
C VAL A 419 6.96 12.97 9.25
N GLU A 420 7.52 11.81 9.54
CA GLU A 420 8.95 11.61 9.77
C GLU A 420 9.79 12.10 8.59
N LEU A 421 9.46 11.71 7.36
CA LEU A 421 10.17 12.12 6.15
C LEU A 421 10.08 13.63 5.89
N ILE A 422 8.98 14.29 6.30
CA ILE A 422 8.85 15.76 6.27
C ILE A 422 9.76 16.40 7.33
N GLU A 423 9.75 15.91 8.58
CA GLU A 423 10.59 16.42 9.66
C GLU A 423 12.09 16.24 9.38
N GLN A 424 12.45 15.13 8.71
CA GLN A 424 13.82 14.88 8.27
C GLN A 424 14.21 15.63 6.97
N GLY A 425 13.29 16.40 6.37
CA GLY A 425 13.55 17.26 5.20
C GLY A 425 13.58 16.56 3.84
N TYR A 426 13.19 15.29 3.76
CA TYR A 426 13.12 14.54 2.50
C TYR A 426 11.84 14.81 1.70
N LEU A 427 10.79 15.28 2.36
CA LEU A 427 9.54 15.71 1.74
C LEU A 427 9.23 17.16 2.07
N ARG A 428 8.76 17.90 1.08
CA ARG A 428 8.22 19.24 1.31
C ARG A 428 6.76 19.14 1.72
N GLU A 429 6.41 19.79 2.83
CA GLU A 429 5.00 19.99 3.16
C GLU A 429 4.36 20.86 2.07
N LYS A 430 3.25 20.42 1.45
CA LYS A 430 2.48 21.28 0.55
C LYS A 430 1.96 22.47 1.36
N VAL A 431 2.58 23.62 1.19
CA VAL A 431 2.12 24.87 1.82
C VAL A 431 0.74 25.19 1.27
N LYS A 432 -0.29 25.10 2.10
CA LYS A 432 -1.60 25.67 1.77
C LYS A 432 -1.42 27.18 1.68
N ILE A 433 -1.77 27.75 0.52
CA ILE A 433 -1.83 29.21 0.33
C ILE A 433 -2.73 29.76 1.44
N LYS A 434 -2.15 30.56 2.33
CA LYS A 434 -2.87 31.20 3.44
C LYS A 434 -3.81 32.23 2.85
N THR A 435 -5.11 31.97 2.84
CA THR A 435 -6.11 33.03 2.84
C THR A 435 -5.95 33.82 4.16
N LYS A 436 -5.83 35.14 4.03
CA LYS A 436 -5.69 36.06 5.18
C LYS A 436 -6.83 35.83 6.17
N GLY A 437 -6.54 35.31 7.36
CA GLY A 437 -7.47 35.17 8.45
C GLY A 437 -7.09 34.08 9.45
N LYS A 438 -6.79 34.46 10.69
CA LYS A 438 -6.53 33.71 11.92
C LYS A 438 -5.53 32.56 11.83
N GLN A 439 -4.42 32.71 12.54
CA GLN A 439 -3.46 31.64 12.84
C GLN A 439 -4.15 30.55 13.70
N THR A 440 -4.74 29.57 13.06
CA THR A 440 -5.08 28.32 13.74
C THR A 440 -3.80 27.52 13.93
N LYS A 441 -3.45 27.20 15.17
CA LYS A 441 -2.34 26.27 15.49
C LYS A 441 -2.57 25.00 14.68
N LYS A 442 -1.55 24.55 13.92
CA LYS A 442 -1.61 23.26 13.22
C LYS A 442 -2.00 22.17 14.22
N PRO A 443 -2.98 21.31 13.92
CA PRO A 443 -3.25 20.17 14.78
C PRO A 443 -1.98 19.32 14.87
N LYS A 444 -1.52 19.06 16.10
CA LYS A 444 -0.35 18.24 16.36
C LYS A 444 -0.67 16.83 15.87
N HIS A 445 0.18 16.26 15.00
CA HIS A 445 0.00 14.89 14.54
C HIS A 445 0.08 13.95 15.75
N VAL A 446 -0.95 13.12 15.92
CA VAL A 446 -0.98 12.10 16.98
C VAL A 446 -0.46 10.82 16.34
N LEU A 447 0.70 10.35 16.81
CA LEU A 447 1.28 9.10 16.35
C LEU A 447 0.33 7.94 16.62
N SER A 448 0.27 7.00 15.67
CA SER A 448 -0.45 5.75 15.83
C SER A 448 0.14 4.92 17.01
N ALA A 449 -0.69 4.09 17.62
CA ALA A 449 -0.23 3.22 18.70
C ALA A 449 0.67 2.09 18.17
N PRO A 450 1.69 1.64 18.93
CA PRO A 450 2.42 0.42 18.62
C PRO A 450 1.48 -0.79 18.64
N ASP A 451 1.84 -1.85 17.92
CA ASP A 451 1.08 -3.10 17.98
C ASP A 451 1.29 -3.79 19.32
N GLN A 452 0.21 -4.36 19.86
CA GLN A 452 0.21 -5.05 21.15
C GLN A 452 -0.03 -6.55 20.94
N PHE A 453 0.72 -7.34 21.68
CA PHE A 453 0.66 -8.79 21.71
C PHE A 453 0.68 -9.24 23.17
N THR A 454 0.07 -10.39 23.44
CA THR A 454 0.11 -11.01 24.77
C THR A 454 0.86 -12.33 24.67
N ALA A 455 1.95 -12.46 25.40
CA ALA A 455 2.71 -13.72 25.49
C ALA A 455 1.86 -14.83 26.11
N SER A 456 2.31 -16.08 25.97
CA SER A 456 1.60 -17.26 26.51
C SER A 456 1.43 -17.22 28.02
N ASP A 457 2.29 -16.49 28.75
CA ASP A 457 2.21 -16.26 30.19
C ASP A 457 1.39 -15.02 30.59
N GLY A 458 0.78 -14.33 29.64
CA GLY A 458 0.01 -13.10 29.87
C GLY A 458 0.84 -11.80 29.86
N THR A 459 2.15 -11.86 29.61
CA THR A 459 3.02 -10.69 29.56
C THR A 459 2.73 -9.84 28.30
N LEU A 460 2.57 -8.52 28.48
CA LEU A 460 2.38 -7.58 27.38
C LEU A 460 3.68 -7.40 26.59
N ILE A 461 3.58 -7.51 25.26
CA ILE A 461 4.66 -7.21 24.31
C ILE A 461 4.18 -6.10 23.37
N GLU A 462 4.95 -5.03 23.23
CA GLU A 462 4.66 -3.95 22.29
C GLU A 462 5.71 -3.85 21.20
N ILE A 463 5.25 -3.58 19.97
CA ILE A 463 6.09 -3.52 18.76
C ILE A 463 5.90 -2.19 18.07
N GLY A 464 6.98 -1.45 17.87
CA GLY A 464 6.99 -0.22 17.09
C GLY A 464 7.03 -0.51 15.60
N LYS A 465 6.14 0.11 14.82
CA LYS A 465 5.96 -0.11 13.38
C LYS A 465 6.63 0.95 12.50
N ASN A 466 7.12 2.01 13.10
CA ASN A 466 7.89 3.07 12.45
C ASN A 466 8.92 3.66 13.41
N ASN A 467 9.86 4.43 12.89
CA ASN A 467 10.98 4.96 13.68
C ASN A 467 10.53 5.91 14.80
N LEU A 468 9.47 6.71 14.58
CA LEU A 468 8.92 7.60 15.61
C LEU A 468 8.29 6.79 16.75
N GLN A 469 7.59 5.71 16.43
CA GLN A 469 7.06 4.78 17.43
C GLN A 469 8.19 4.06 18.17
N ASN A 470 9.21 3.57 17.44
CA ASN A 470 10.39 2.93 18.01
C ASN A 470 11.07 3.83 19.05
N ASP A 471 11.30 5.11 18.71
CA ASP A 471 11.86 6.08 19.64
C ASP A 471 10.97 6.29 20.88
N LYS A 472 9.66 6.50 20.66
CA LYS A 472 8.72 6.73 21.74
C LYS A 472 8.61 5.53 22.67
N LEU A 473 8.53 4.34 22.07
CA LEU A 473 8.38 3.08 22.79
C LEU A 473 9.63 2.78 23.64
N SER A 474 10.82 2.81 23.02
CA SER A 474 12.06 2.39 23.66
C SER A 474 12.65 3.42 24.63
N LEU A 475 12.50 4.72 24.35
CA LEU A 475 13.18 5.78 25.11
C LEU A 475 12.27 6.55 26.06
N LYS A 476 10.93 6.46 25.90
CA LYS A 476 9.98 7.25 26.68
C LYS A 476 8.93 6.42 27.40
N LYS A 477 8.46 5.30 26.82
CA LYS A 477 7.36 4.49 27.36
C LYS A 477 7.86 3.29 28.17
N ALA A 478 8.90 2.61 27.67
CA ALA A 478 9.48 1.45 28.36
C ALA A 478 10.07 1.85 29.72
N ASN A 479 9.81 1.03 30.75
CA ASN A 479 10.51 1.13 32.02
C ASN A 479 11.96 0.68 31.83
N ARG A 480 12.88 1.17 32.67
CA ARG A 480 14.31 0.84 32.58
C ARG A 480 14.62 -0.65 32.65
N GLN A 481 13.80 -1.44 33.33
CA GLN A 481 13.97 -2.88 33.52
C GLN A 481 13.25 -3.71 32.45
N ASN A 482 12.32 -3.13 31.68
CA ASN A 482 11.67 -3.84 30.57
C ASN A 482 12.70 -4.32 29.55
N ILE A 483 12.45 -5.46 28.91
CA ILE A 483 13.38 -6.01 27.94
C ILE A 483 13.09 -5.44 26.56
N TRP A 484 14.09 -4.80 25.99
CA TRP A 484 14.09 -4.36 24.58
C TRP A 484 14.75 -5.42 23.72
N MET A 485 14.20 -5.64 22.51
CA MET A 485 14.71 -6.58 21.53
C MET A 485 14.75 -5.98 20.13
N HIS A 486 15.73 -6.43 19.35
CA HIS A 486 15.87 -6.09 17.94
C HIS A 486 16.70 -7.13 17.18
N VAL A 487 16.41 -7.34 15.90
CA VAL A 487 17.22 -8.22 15.04
C VAL A 487 18.61 -7.63 14.83
N GLN A 488 19.63 -8.47 14.97
CA GLN A 488 21.03 -8.02 14.88
C GLN A 488 21.38 -7.56 13.47
N LYS A 489 21.94 -6.34 13.35
CA LYS A 489 22.46 -5.74 12.10
C LYS A 489 21.51 -5.72 10.90
N LEU A 490 20.23 -5.88 11.09
CA LEU A 490 19.22 -5.82 10.02
C LEU A 490 18.13 -4.81 10.37
N PRO A 491 17.49 -4.18 9.38
CA PRO A 491 16.30 -3.36 9.60
C PRO A 491 15.16 -4.14 10.24
N GLY A 492 14.56 -3.58 11.30
CA GLY A 492 13.48 -4.22 12.04
C GLY A 492 12.77 -3.28 12.99
N SER A 493 11.77 -3.81 13.67
CA SER A 493 11.01 -3.14 14.71
C SER A 493 11.67 -3.25 16.07
N HIS A 494 11.52 -2.23 16.92
CA HIS A 494 11.81 -2.35 18.33
C HIS A 494 10.67 -3.10 19.03
N VAL A 495 11.01 -4.10 19.81
CA VAL A 495 10.08 -4.89 20.61
C VAL A 495 10.36 -4.62 22.07
N ILE A 496 9.32 -4.34 22.86
CA ILE A 496 9.41 -4.17 24.30
C ILE A 496 8.55 -5.24 25.00
N VAL A 497 9.19 -6.04 25.83
CA VAL A 497 8.53 -6.95 26.77
C VAL A 497 8.34 -6.20 28.08
N HIS A 498 7.09 -6.03 28.50
CA HIS A 498 6.74 -5.28 29.72
C HIS A 498 6.89 -6.14 30.98
N SER A 499 8.08 -6.70 31.16
CA SER A 499 8.49 -7.46 32.35
C SER A 499 9.96 -7.16 32.65
N ASP A 500 10.33 -7.19 33.90
CA ASP A 500 11.72 -7.08 34.38
C ASP A 500 12.42 -8.44 34.47
N ASN A 501 11.65 -9.53 34.56
CA ASN A 501 12.14 -10.90 34.59
C ASN A 501 11.20 -11.80 33.76
N PRO A 502 11.15 -11.65 32.40
CA PRO A 502 10.31 -12.48 31.56
C PRO A 502 10.78 -13.94 31.56
N SER A 503 9.84 -14.87 31.38
CA SER A 503 10.15 -16.29 31.20
C SER A 503 10.98 -16.50 29.91
N GLN A 504 11.69 -17.62 29.84
CA GLN A 504 12.45 -17.99 28.64
C GLN A 504 11.52 -18.14 27.42
N GLU A 505 10.30 -18.63 27.64
CA GLU A 505 9.26 -18.76 26.60
C GLU A 505 8.84 -17.40 26.10
N THR A 506 8.59 -16.43 26.98
CA THR A 506 8.26 -15.04 26.60
C THR A 506 9.39 -14.36 25.82
N ILE A 507 10.66 -14.60 26.20
CA ILE A 507 11.83 -14.10 25.46
C ILE A 507 11.83 -14.68 24.04
N GLU A 508 11.57 -15.99 23.89
CA GLU A 508 11.55 -16.65 22.59
C GLU A 508 10.37 -16.16 21.72
N GLU A 509 9.18 -16.02 22.28
CA GLU A 509 8.01 -15.49 21.59
C GLU A 509 8.25 -14.05 21.11
N ALA A 510 8.77 -13.17 21.98
CA ALA A 510 9.10 -11.80 21.62
C ALA A 510 10.22 -11.70 20.57
N ALA A 511 11.22 -12.60 20.64
CA ALA A 511 12.27 -12.68 19.62
C ALA A 511 11.72 -13.15 18.26
N LYS A 512 10.80 -14.13 18.23
CA LYS A 512 10.09 -14.54 17.00
C LYS A 512 9.28 -13.38 16.39
N LEU A 513 8.63 -12.58 17.24
CA LEU A 513 7.95 -11.35 16.80
C LEU A 513 8.96 -10.33 16.23
N ALA A 514 10.09 -10.08 16.90
CA ALA A 514 11.15 -9.18 16.40
C ALA A 514 11.68 -9.64 15.03
N ALA A 515 11.93 -10.92 14.86
CA ALA A 515 12.36 -11.52 13.60
C ALA A 515 11.30 -11.38 12.50
N TYR A 516 10.02 -11.62 12.82
CA TYR A 516 8.90 -11.48 11.89
C TYR A 516 8.71 -10.03 11.40
N PHE A 517 8.85 -9.03 12.29
CA PHE A 517 8.74 -7.61 11.95
C PHE A 517 10.07 -6.99 11.49
N SER A 518 10.94 -7.79 10.88
CA SER A 518 12.23 -7.39 10.35
C SER A 518 12.41 -7.78 8.88
N LYS A 519 13.54 -7.36 8.31
CA LYS A 519 13.97 -7.80 6.97
C LYS A 519 14.28 -9.31 6.90
N ALA A 520 14.46 -9.97 8.05
CA ALA A 520 14.75 -11.40 8.15
C ALA A 520 13.48 -12.28 8.29
N ARG A 521 12.29 -11.76 7.98
CA ARG A 521 10.99 -12.44 8.12
C ARG A 521 10.93 -13.83 7.49
N ASP A 522 11.59 -14.03 6.36
CA ASP A 522 11.58 -15.29 5.61
C ASP A 522 12.87 -16.09 5.79
N SER A 523 13.68 -15.74 6.82
CA SER A 523 14.94 -16.39 7.13
C SER A 523 14.80 -17.33 8.33
N ALA A 524 15.58 -18.39 8.38
CA ALA A 524 15.70 -19.25 9.55
C ALA A 524 16.89 -18.83 10.42
N ASN A 525 16.85 -19.17 11.70
CA ASN A 525 17.95 -18.97 12.66
C ASN A 525 18.41 -17.50 12.74
N VAL A 526 17.45 -16.59 12.91
CA VAL A 526 17.67 -15.15 12.95
C VAL A 526 18.22 -14.73 14.32
N PRO A 527 19.39 -14.04 14.39
CA PRO A 527 19.92 -13.52 15.65
C PRO A 527 19.12 -12.30 16.11
N VAL A 528 18.62 -12.34 17.34
CA VAL A 528 17.88 -11.25 17.99
C VAL A 528 18.62 -10.85 19.26
N ASP A 529 19.05 -9.60 19.31
CA ASP A 529 19.68 -9.01 20.49
C ASP A 529 18.61 -8.52 21.47
N TYR A 530 18.86 -8.72 22.77
CA TYR A 530 17.98 -8.24 23.82
C TYR A 530 18.74 -7.79 25.07
N LEU A 531 18.20 -6.78 25.74
CA LEU A 531 18.78 -6.20 26.95
C LEU A 531 17.75 -5.32 27.67
N PRO A 532 17.95 -4.96 28.95
CA PRO A 532 17.12 -3.98 29.64
C PRO A 532 17.11 -2.62 28.91
N ALA A 533 15.91 -2.05 28.70
CA ALA A 533 15.72 -0.79 27.96
C ALA A 533 16.53 0.39 28.57
N GLY A 534 16.81 0.35 29.87
CA GLY A 534 17.64 1.36 30.52
C GLY A 534 19.09 1.45 30.03
N LYS A 535 19.58 0.45 29.28
CA LYS A 535 20.92 0.45 28.66
C LYS A 535 20.94 1.10 27.28
N LEU A 536 19.79 1.43 26.71
CA LEU A 536 19.69 2.08 25.42
C LEU A 536 20.12 3.56 25.52
N ARG A 537 20.87 4.02 24.55
CA ARG A 537 21.27 5.43 24.42
C ARG A 537 21.01 5.92 23.00
N LYS A 538 20.51 7.14 22.87
CA LYS A 538 20.36 7.81 21.59
C LYS A 538 21.43 8.90 21.46
N PRO A 539 22.36 8.81 20.48
CA PRO A 539 23.32 9.86 20.22
C PRO A 539 22.63 11.17 19.79
N ASN A 540 23.25 12.31 20.14
CA ASN A 540 22.74 13.60 19.70
C ASN A 540 22.74 13.69 18.17
N GLY A 541 21.64 14.17 17.59
CA GLY A 541 21.46 14.28 16.14
C GLY A 541 21.23 12.96 15.39
N ALA A 542 21.11 11.83 16.10
CA ALA A 542 20.79 10.55 15.47
C ALA A 542 19.38 10.54 14.87
N LYS A 543 19.21 9.83 13.75
CA LYS A 543 17.94 9.62 13.07
C LYS A 543 16.92 8.97 14.02
N PRO A 544 15.60 9.18 13.79
CA PRO A 544 14.56 8.45 14.52
C PRO A 544 14.78 6.93 14.42
N GLY A 545 14.49 6.19 15.48
CA GLY A 545 14.67 4.74 15.55
C GLY A 545 16.11 4.26 15.77
N TYR A 546 17.11 5.14 15.71
CA TYR A 546 18.49 4.74 15.93
C TYR A 546 18.86 4.80 17.43
N VAL A 547 19.36 3.68 17.95
CA VAL A 547 19.86 3.54 19.32
C VAL A 547 21.21 2.83 19.33
N ILE A 548 22.02 3.11 20.36
CA ILE A 548 23.25 2.37 20.66
C ILE A 548 23.12 1.70 22.02
N PHE A 549 23.73 0.55 22.17
CA PHE A 549 23.69 -0.25 23.39
C PHE A 549 24.94 -1.14 23.49
N GLU A 550 25.22 -1.60 24.70
CA GLU A 550 26.31 -2.54 25.01
C GLU A 550 25.84 -3.55 26.06
N GLY A 551 26.45 -4.74 26.05
CA GLY A 551 26.18 -5.80 27.03
C GLY A 551 24.82 -6.48 26.79
N GLN A 552 24.44 -6.66 25.53
CA GLN A 552 23.28 -7.42 25.10
C GLN A 552 23.53 -8.94 25.19
N SER A 553 22.43 -9.69 25.33
CA SER A 553 22.36 -11.12 25.04
C SER A 553 21.76 -11.32 23.66
N THR A 554 22.09 -12.44 23.01
CA THR A 554 21.54 -12.79 21.68
C THR A 554 20.86 -14.14 21.75
N THR A 555 19.67 -14.23 21.17
CA THR A 555 18.94 -15.49 20.95
C THR A 555 18.73 -15.72 19.46
N TYR A 556 18.60 -16.98 19.05
CA TYR A 556 18.42 -17.37 17.65
C TYR A 556 17.04 -17.99 17.48
N VAL A 557 16.24 -17.41 16.58
CA VAL A 557 14.85 -17.83 16.37
C VAL A 557 14.51 -17.91 14.88
N THR A 558 13.51 -18.72 14.55
CA THR A 558 12.88 -18.73 13.23
C THR A 558 11.52 -18.05 13.32
N PRO A 559 11.23 -17.02 12.50
CA PRO A 559 9.93 -16.36 12.48
C PRO A 559 8.78 -17.33 12.25
N ASP A 560 7.68 -17.16 13.00
CA ASP A 560 6.49 -18.00 12.92
C ASP A 560 5.23 -17.15 12.71
N PRO A 561 4.64 -17.12 11.48
CA PRO A 561 3.42 -16.36 11.19
C PRO A 561 2.20 -16.82 12.00
N LEU A 562 2.11 -18.12 12.36
CA LEU A 562 0.98 -18.66 13.13
C LEU A 562 1.04 -18.17 14.58
N LEU A 563 2.23 -18.12 15.17
CA LEU A 563 2.45 -17.57 16.50
C LEU A 563 2.04 -16.08 16.54
N VAL A 564 2.40 -15.30 15.52
CA VAL A 564 2.04 -13.87 15.43
C VAL A 564 0.52 -13.69 15.49
N GLN A 565 -0.24 -14.52 14.78
CA GLN A 565 -1.71 -14.48 14.82
C GLN A 565 -2.25 -14.88 16.19
N LYS A 566 -1.72 -15.94 16.78
CA LYS A 566 -2.12 -16.46 18.10
C LYS A 566 -1.94 -15.39 19.19
N LEU A 567 -0.76 -14.77 19.28
CA LEU A 567 -0.44 -13.78 20.31
C LEU A 567 -1.16 -12.44 20.13
N LYS A 568 -1.69 -12.14 18.94
CA LYS A 568 -2.44 -10.91 18.66
C LYS A 568 -3.89 -10.97 19.15
N HIS A 569 -4.45 -12.16 19.29
CA HIS A 569 -5.85 -12.42 19.69
C HIS A 569 -6.00 -12.96 21.12
N SER A 570 -4.92 -13.09 21.85
CA SER A 570 -4.90 -13.55 23.24
C SER A 570 -5.27 -12.48 24.25
#